data_327f012b3f487823d8ef09abfd6fd2f5
#
_entry.id   327f012b3f487823d8ef09abfd6fd2f5
#
_cell.length_a   1.000
_cell.length_b   1.000
_cell.length_c   1.000
_cell.angle_alpha   90.00
_cell.angle_beta   90.00
_cell.angle_gamma   90.00
#
_symmetry.space_group_name_H-M   'P 1'
#
loop_
_entity.id
_entity.type
_entity.pdbx_description
1 polymer ?
#
loop_
_entity_poly.entity_id
_entity_poly.type
_entity_poly.pdbx_seq_one_letter_code
_entity_poly.pdbx_strand_id
1 'polypeptide(L)'
;MYRDRKISTGITSVLLCLITMPASAQEAPTQSEAEFQKLMPVTGTVDTYFGDFKLDHSFPASGEADKIYDLMDHQRASQLYLWGLPLVGMTRWHQGYVDAYEDYDYNVLLDVKRFNERRGILTANETTRYFWGFGNTRDGALIIKIPEGLSVGMIVDMWEQSPTDVGIFGPNAGKGDDLVIVGPNTPSDQIPEPADGQDVYKLDTDQAYYLLRMLGTDEEVEKLIRQVQIYNYGKKMPTKILDAQDKYVANYQPRGLAYWKMLHLAINNETVQERDRLFMYWLKTLGIEKGKPFEPTERQTKILIEGAKVGELMAKTLVFNERLEGVLRQNNWRMILGGKRGDGIKFTQRTKYYDIFDPRARYTYEAIATSPAMTVPKPGTAQAYIGKFEDEKGGRLQGGNNYVIRIE
;
A
#
# COMPACT_ATOMS: atom_id res chain seq x y z
N MET A 1 -26.65 0.83 -80.01
CA MET A 1 -25.32 0.46 -80.44
C MET A 1 -24.52 0.10 -79.19
N TYR A 2 -24.50 -1.18 -78.88
CA TYR A 2 -23.76 -1.74 -77.72
C TYR A 2 -22.30 -1.82 -78.08
N ARG A 3 -21.41 -1.42 -77.13
CA ARG A 3 -20.00 -1.68 -77.24
C ARG A 3 -19.54 -2.34 -75.93
N ASP A 4 -19.30 -3.64 -76.03
CA ASP A 4 -18.70 -4.48 -74.97
C ASP A 4 -17.28 -4.01 -74.62
N ARG A 5 -17.04 -3.76 -73.35
CA ARG A 5 -15.66 -3.70 -72.78
C ARG A 5 -15.40 -4.94 -71.95
N LYS A 6 -14.53 -5.76 -72.46
CA LYS A 6 -13.94 -6.92 -71.72
C LYS A 6 -13.10 -6.38 -70.56
N ILE A 7 -13.45 -6.78 -69.35
CA ILE A 7 -12.62 -6.56 -68.15
C ILE A 7 -11.72 -7.78 -68.04
N SER A 8 -10.42 -7.55 -68.17
CA SER A 8 -9.35 -8.55 -67.94
C SER A 8 -9.12 -8.64 -66.42
N THR A 9 -9.49 -9.73 -65.80
CA THR A 9 -9.15 -10.08 -64.42
C THR A 9 -7.72 -10.65 -64.36
N GLY A 10 -6.78 -9.80 -63.98
CA GLY A 10 -5.45 -10.24 -63.59
C GLY A 10 -5.49 -10.77 -62.16
N ILE A 11 -5.36 -12.09 -62.00
CA ILE A 11 -5.18 -12.74 -60.68
C ILE A 11 -3.72 -12.59 -60.33
N THR A 12 -3.41 -11.66 -59.41
CA THR A 12 -2.10 -11.58 -58.78
C THR A 12 -2.07 -12.55 -57.59
N SER A 13 -1.45 -13.71 -57.78
CA SER A 13 -1.23 -14.68 -56.74
C SER A 13 -0.20 -14.10 -55.73
N VAL A 14 -0.68 -13.62 -54.58
CA VAL A 14 0.18 -13.29 -53.45
C VAL A 14 0.59 -14.63 -52.78
N LEU A 15 1.82 -15.02 -52.99
CA LEU A 15 2.42 -16.18 -52.31
C LEU A 15 2.69 -15.76 -50.86
N LEU A 16 1.76 -16.15 -49.96
CA LEU A 16 1.94 -15.94 -48.51
C LEU A 16 2.93 -17.00 -48.01
N CYS A 17 4.22 -16.65 -47.92
CA CYS A 17 5.20 -17.48 -47.20
C CYS A 17 4.87 -17.46 -45.72
N LEU A 18 4.09 -18.45 -45.27
CA LEU A 18 3.99 -18.79 -43.85
C LEU A 18 5.34 -19.36 -43.40
N ILE A 19 6.16 -18.47 -42.81
CA ILE A 19 7.32 -18.93 -42.05
C ILE A 19 6.74 -19.55 -40.76
N THR A 20 6.49 -20.84 -40.79
CA THR A 20 6.28 -21.64 -39.58
C THR A 20 7.62 -21.70 -38.86
N MET A 21 7.84 -20.82 -37.90
CA MET A 21 8.89 -21.10 -36.91
C MET A 21 8.50 -22.41 -36.21
N PRO A 22 9.38 -23.39 -36.15
CA PRO A 22 9.13 -24.53 -35.32
C PRO A 22 9.01 -24.01 -33.89
N ALA A 23 7.84 -24.09 -33.29
CA ALA A 23 7.73 -24.04 -31.85
C ALA A 23 8.57 -25.23 -31.40
N SER A 24 9.76 -24.98 -30.88
CA SER A 24 10.51 -25.98 -30.13
C SER A 24 9.59 -26.40 -28.99
N ALA A 25 8.89 -27.48 -29.16
CA ALA A 25 8.18 -28.14 -28.08
C ALA A 25 9.26 -28.43 -27.03
N GLN A 26 9.26 -27.66 -25.95
CA GLN A 26 10.13 -27.94 -24.83
C GLN A 26 9.68 -29.31 -24.32
N GLU A 27 10.53 -30.33 -24.48
CA GLU A 27 10.21 -31.65 -23.96
C GLU A 27 9.88 -31.56 -22.49
N ALA A 28 8.77 -32.17 -22.09
CA ALA A 28 8.40 -32.23 -20.68
C ALA A 28 9.56 -32.91 -19.90
N PRO A 29 9.95 -32.38 -18.74
CA PRO A 29 11.02 -32.98 -17.95
C PRO A 29 10.61 -34.41 -17.59
N THR A 30 11.45 -35.39 -17.98
CA THR A 30 11.30 -36.80 -17.63
C THR A 30 12.11 -37.08 -16.37
N GLN A 31 11.49 -37.75 -15.42
CA GLN A 31 12.11 -38.16 -14.16
C GLN A 31 12.15 -39.69 -14.10
N SER A 32 13.28 -40.25 -13.70
CA SER A 32 13.36 -41.69 -13.53
C SER A 32 12.56 -42.16 -12.30
N GLU A 33 12.03 -43.37 -12.35
CA GLU A 33 11.30 -43.98 -11.23
C GLU A 33 12.14 -43.96 -9.91
N ALA A 34 13.45 -44.21 -10.02
CA ALA A 34 14.34 -44.22 -8.87
C ALA A 34 14.50 -42.81 -8.25
N GLU A 35 14.58 -41.76 -9.07
CA GLU A 35 14.62 -40.37 -8.59
C GLU A 35 13.31 -39.99 -7.99
N PHE A 36 12.18 -40.35 -8.62
CA PHE A 36 10.84 -40.07 -8.09
C PHE A 36 10.65 -40.67 -6.70
N GLN A 37 10.97 -41.94 -6.52
CA GLN A 37 10.87 -42.63 -5.24
C GLN A 37 11.83 -42.07 -4.16
N LYS A 38 13.01 -41.62 -4.58
CA LYS A 38 13.97 -40.98 -3.66
C LYS A 38 13.48 -39.64 -3.12
N LEU A 39 12.83 -38.85 -3.97
CA LEU A 39 12.34 -37.52 -3.57
C LEU A 39 11.07 -37.58 -2.70
N MET A 40 10.21 -38.55 -3.00
CA MET A 40 8.96 -38.76 -2.28
C MET A 40 8.68 -40.23 -2.12
N PRO A 41 9.18 -40.88 -1.07
CA PRO A 41 9.03 -42.34 -0.89
C PRO A 41 7.56 -42.71 -0.62
N VAL A 42 7.15 -43.92 -1.04
CA VAL A 42 5.81 -44.44 -0.71
C VAL A 42 5.64 -44.62 0.80
N THR A 43 6.67 -45.12 1.47
CA THR A 43 6.72 -45.20 2.94
C THR A 43 8.12 -44.82 3.39
N GLY A 44 8.24 -43.88 4.32
CA GLY A 44 9.52 -43.39 4.79
C GLY A 44 9.49 -41.97 5.29
N THR A 45 10.65 -41.35 5.38
CA THR A 45 10.82 -39.97 5.84
C THR A 45 11.18 -39.07 4.68
N VAL A 46 10.51 -37.93 4.61
CA VAL A 46 10.84 -36.81 3.71
C VAL A 46 11.52 -35.74 4.57
N ASP A 47 12.80 -35.53 4.31
CA ASP A 47 13.60 -34.47 4.95
C ASP A 47 13.32 -33.14 4.21
N THR A 48 12.98 -32.10 4.96
CA THR A 48 12.71 -30.75 4.43
C THR A 48 13.39 -29.68 5.26
N TYR A 49 13.48 -28.47 4.69
CA TYR A 49 13.96 -27.30 5.42
C TYR A 49 13.17 -27.03 6.72
N PHE A 50 11.92 -27.48 6.79
CA PHE A 50 11.00 -27.25 7.93
C PHE A 50 10.96 -28.46 8.90
N GLY A 51 11.82 -29.46 8.68
CA GLY A 51 11.88 -30.69 9.45
C GLY A 51 11.46 -31.92 8.64
N ASP A 52 11.45 -33.02 9.33
CA ASP A 52 11.17 -34.35 8.76
C ASP A 52 9.69 -34.68 8.90
N PHE A 53 9.13 -35.18 7.80
CA PHE A 53 7.75 -35.67 7.74
C PHE A 53 7.71 -37.12 7.32
N LYS A 54 6.85 -37.90 7.94
CA LYS A 54 6.72 -39.34 7.65
C LYS A 54 5.54 -39.62 6.75
N LEU A 55 5.79 -40.48 5.76
CA LEU A 55 4.77 -41.01 4.88
C LEU A 55 4.54 -42.52 5.18
N ASP A 56 3.31 -42.92 5.07
CA ASP A 56 2.86 -44.30 5.09
C ASP A 56 1.92 -44.54 3.90
N HIS A 57 2.31 -45.43 2.96
CA HIS A 57 1.58 -45.71 1.72
C HIS A 57 1.25 -44.43 0.91
N SER A 58 2.22 -43.51 0.76
CA SER A 58 2.10 -42.22 0.08
C SER A 58 1.20 -41.17 0.79
N PHE A 59 0.76 -41.44 1.99
CA PHE A 59 -0.02 -40.48 2.79
C PHE A 59 0.79 -39.99 3.98
N PRO A 60 0.54 -38.77 4.49
CA PRO A 60 1.09 -38.37 5.79
C PRO A 60 0.75 -39.39 6.86
N ALA A 61 1.76 -39.90 7.58
CA ALA A 61 1.55 -40.85 8.66
C ALA A 61 0.70 -40.25 9.79
N SER A 62 0.19 -41.09 10.67
CA SER A 62 -0.63 -40.65 11.80
C SER A 62 0.08 -39.56 12.61
N GLY A 63 -0.60 -38.43 12.84
CA GLY A 63 -0.08 -37.24 13.53
C GLY A 63 0.80 -36.31 12.69
N GLU A 64 1.19 -36.67 11.47
CA GLU A 64 1.96 -35.80 10.59
C GLU A 64 1.08 -34.73 9.90
N ALA A 65 -0.17 -35.06 9.58
CA ALA A 65 -1.10 -34.13 8.92
C ALA A 65 -1.28 -32.81 9.72
N ASP A 66 -1.39 -32.89 11.04
CA ASP A 66 -1.55 -31.71 11.90
C ASP A 66 -0.30 -30.81 11.83
N LYS A 67 0.90 -31.39 11.83
CA LYS A 67 2.15 -30.64 11.69
C LYS A 67 2.23 -29.92 10.33
N ILE A 68 1.78 -30.58 9.26
CA ILE A 68 1.76 -30.01 7.92
C ILE A 68 0.72 -28.89 7.82
N TYR A 69 -0.45 -29.04 8.45
CA TYR A 69 -1.42 -27.95 8.55
C TYR A 69 -0.89 -26.77 9.35
N ASP A 70 -0.16 -27.01 10.45
CA ASP A 70 0.48 -25.95 11.22
C ASP A 70 1.49 -25.18 10.36
N LEU A 71 2.32 -25.90 9.60
CA LEU A 71 3.30 -25.29 8.69
C LEU A 71 2.59 -24.45 7.62
N MET A 72 1.54 -24.98 6.96
CA MET A 72 0.77 -24.23 5.97
C MET A 72 0.19 -22.95 6.55
N ASP A 73 -0.38 -23.01 7.74
CA ASP A 73 -1.01 -21.87 8.38
C ASP A 73 0.02 -20.83 8.85
N HIS A 74 1.20 -21.25 9.30
CA HIS A 74 2.32 -20.35 9.59
C HIS A 74 2.81 -19.61 8.34
N GLN A 75 2.96 -20.31 7.20
CA GLN A 75 3.35 -19.70 5.94
C GLN A 75 2.30 -18.66 5.49
N ARG A 76 1.01 -19.01 5.58
CA ARG A 76 -0.09 -18.08 5.26
C ARG A 76 -0.07 -16.85 6.18
N ALA A 77 0.07 -17.05 7.48
CA ALA A 77 0.08 -15.95 8.45
C ALA A 77 1.22 -14.96 8.15
N SER A 78 2.45 -15.43 7.90
CA SER A 78 3.56 -14.53 7.60
C SER A 78 3.37 -13.76 6.28
N GLN A 79 2.80 -14.37 5.24
CA GLN A 79 2.49 -13.68 3.99
C GLN A 79 1.31 -12.70 4.15
N LEU A 80 0.28 -13.07 4.92
CA LEU A 80 -0.83 -12.19 5.24
C LEU A 80 -0.41 -10.96 6.04
N TYR A 81 0.62 -11.09 6.87
CA TYR A 81 1.21 -9.93 7.55
C TYR A 81 1.75 -8.91 6.53
N LEU A 82 2.54 -9.35 5.54
CA LEU A 82 3.06 -8.48 4.48
C LEU A 82 1.92 -7.86 3.66
N TRP A 83 0.94 -8.67 3.28
CA TRP A 83 -0.21 -8.18 2.52
C TRP A 83 -0.99 -7.09 3.27
N GLY A 84 -1.25 -7.30 4.55
CA GLY A 84 -2.10 -6.41 5.35
C GLY A 84 -1.39 -5.16 5.88
N LEU A 85 -0.06 -5.03 5.75
CA LEU A 85 0.73 -3.96 6.36
C LEU A 85 0.20 -2.54 6.10
N PRO A 86 -0.06 -2.11 4.84
CA PRO A 86 -0.54 -0.75 4.58
C PRO A 86 -1.89 -0.51 5.24
N LEU A 87 -2.83 -1.44 5.08
CA LEU A 87 -4.17 -1.33 5.63
C LEU A 87 -4.16 -1.25 7.17
N VAL A 88 -3.34 -2.09 7.82
CA VAL A 88 -3.17 -2.06 9.28
C VAL A 88 -2.52 -0.75 9.74
N GLY A 89 -1.54 -0.25 9.00
CA GLY A 89 -0.86 1.01 9.28
C GLY A 89 -1.83 2.19 9.29
N MET A 90 -2.60 2.34 8.21
CA MET A 90 -3.58 3.43 8.07
C MET A 90 -4.71 3.32 9.10
N THR A 91 -5.24 2.10 9.32
CA THR A 91 -6.29 1.88 10.32
C THR A 91 -5.78 2.16 11.74
N ARG A 92 -4.54 1.77 12.07
CA ARG A 92 -3.93 2.08 13.36
C ARG A 92 -3.74 3.57 13.55
N TRP A 93 -3.36 4.28 12.50
CA TRP A 93 -3.19 5.73 12.53
C TRP A 93 -4.52 6.44 12.76
N HIS A 94 -5.55 6.10 11.99
CA HIS A 94 -6.90 6.62 12.21
C HIS A 94 -7.40 6.35 13.63
N GLN A 95 -7.32 5.10 14.09
CA GLN A 95 -7.75 4.73 15.45
C GLN A 95 -6.97 5.49 16.52
N GLY A 96 -5.69 5.77 16.28
CA GLY A 96 -4.87 6.57 17.19
C GLY A 96 -5.39 7.99 17.39
N TYR A 97 -5.98 8.60 16.37
CA TYR A 97 -6.62 9.92 16.52
C TYR A 97 -7.95 9.83 17.25
N VAL A 98 -8.77 8.83 16.91
CA VAL A 98 -10.04 8.56 17.61
C VAL A 98 -9.79 8.37 19.12
N ASP A 99 -8.74 7.60 19.47
CA ASP A 99 -8.37 7.33 20.87
C ASP A 99 -7.82 8.58 21.59
N ALA A 100 -7.12 9.48 20.87
CA ALA A 100 -6.41 10.61 21.46
C ALA A 100 -7.27 11.87 21.59
N TYR A 101 -8.24 12.08 20.72
CA TYR A 101 -9.02 13.32 20.64
C TYR A 101 -10.51 13.02 20.71
N GLU A 102 -11.17 13.40 21.80
CA GLU A 102 -12.61 13.16 22.03
C GLU A 102 -13.51 13.70 20.91
N ASP A 103 -13.11 14.82 20.33
CA ASP A 103 -13.82 15.51 19.25
C ASP A 103 -13.38 15.08 17.84
N TYR A 104 -12.53 14.09 17.72
CA TYR A 104 -12.07 13.63 16.41
C TYR A 104 -13.14 12.76 15.75
N ASP A 105 -13.45 13.09 14.52
CA ASP A 105 -14.39 12.37 13.65
C ASP A 105 -13.89 12.48 12.21
N TYR A 106 -14.59 11.86 11.28
CA TYR A 106 -14.30 12.06 9.85
C TYR A 106 -14.51 13.52 9.43
N ASN A 107 -13.80 13.91 8.38
CA ASN A 107 -13.85 15.23 7.78
C ASN A 107 -13.32 16.35 8.69
N VAL A 108 -12.51 16.00 9.67
CA VAL A 108 -11.81 16.92 10.58
C VAL A 108 -10.37 17.09 10.11
N LEU A 109 -9.84 18.32 10.19
CA LEU A 109 -8.42 18.61 10.01
C LEU A 109 -7.74 18.68 11.37
N LEU A 110 -6.72 17.86 11.58
CA LEU A 110 -5.80 17.97 12.70
C LEU A 110 -4.69 18.96 12.34
N ASP A 111 -4.56 20.03 13.09
CA ASP A 111 -3.56 21.08 12.90
C ASP A 111 -2.30 20.77 13.71
N VAL A 112 -1.19 20.50 13.02
CA VAL A 112 0.11 20.17 13.61
C VAL A 112 1.09 21.30 13.37
N LYS A 113 1.26 22.16 14.38
CA LYS A 113 2.02 23.41 14.29
C LYS A 113 3.51 23.23 14.48
N ARG A 114 3.93 22.26 15.30
CA ARG A 114 5.31 22.11 15.76
C ARG A 114 5.82 20.69 15.64
N PHE A 115 7.12 20.54 15.67
CA PHE A 115 7.79 19.24 15.59
C PHE A 115 7.37 18.27 16.71
N ASN A 116 7.27 18.74 17.95
CA ASN A 116 6.86 17.94 19.10
C ASN A 116 5.38 17.52 19.08
N GLU A 117 4.56 18.24 18.31
CA GLU A 117 3.13 17.92 18.11
C GLU A 117 2.90 16.90 17.01
N ARG A 118 3.92 16.58 16.22
CA ARG A 118 3.80 15.59 15.15
C ARG A 118 3.50 14.23 15.72
N ARG A 119 2.53 13.59 15.12
CA ARG A 119 2.10 12.28 15.55
C ARG A 119 1.77 11.42 14.33
N GLY A 120 2.36 10.26 14.30
CA GLY A 120 2.04 9.29 13.28
C GLY A 120 2.71 9.46 11.93
N ILE A 121 3.62 10.41 11.74
CA ILE A 121 4.34 10.65 10.50
C ILE A 121 5.84 10.41 10.67
N LEU A 122 6.48 9.69 9.74
CA LEU A 122 7.87 9.29 9.86
C LEU A 122 8.86 10.39 9.46
N THR A 123 8.56 11.14 8.41
CA THR A 123 9.50 12.05 7.76
C THR A 123 9.02 13.50 7.75
N ALA A 124 8.26 13.91 8.76
CA ALA A 124 7.80 15.28 8.87
C ALA A 124 8.99 16.26 9.05
N ASN A 125 8.92 17.41 8.41
CA ASN A 125 9.88 18.48 8.63
C ASN A 125 9.37 19.47 9.70
N GLU A 126 10.26 20.35 10.16
CA GLU A 126 9.97 21.36 11.18
C GLU A 126 9.61 22.73 10.60
N THR A 127 9.71 22.89 9.28
CA THR A 127 9.65 24.21 8.62
C THR A 127 8.29 24.53 8.04
N THR A 128 7.38 23.55 7.98
CA THR A 128 6.03 23.76 7.46
C THR A 128 4.99 23.15 8.37
N ARG A 129 3.86 23.82 8.46
CA ARG A 129 2.70 23.38 9.23
C ARG A 129 1.91 22.33 8.44
N TYR A 130 1.50 21.28 9.12
CA TYR A 130 0.75 20.18 8.54
C TYR A 130 -0.70 20.19 9.00
N PHE A 131 -1.59 19.85 8.08
CA PHE A 131 -3.00 19.59 8.34
C PHE A 131 -3.38 18.27 7.71
N TRP A 132 -3.95 17.37 8.49
CA TRP A 132 -4.37 16.08 7.96
C TRP A 132 -5.60 15.53 8.66
N GLY A 133 -6.23 14.55 8.05
CA GLY A 133 -7.37 13.86 8.62
C GLY A 133 -7.82 12.69 7.79
N PHE A 134 -8.91 12.10 8.23
CA PHE A 134 -9.56 11.02 7.52
C PHE A 134 -10.99 11.42 7.15
N GLY A 135 -11.43 11.03 5.97
CA GLY A 135 -12.79 11.14 5.48
C GLY A 135 -13.42 9.79 5.26
N ASN A 136 -14.75 9.75 5.16
CA ASN A 136 -15.49 8.54 4.85
C ASN A 136 -16.54 8.85 3.77
N THR A 137 -16.59 8.02 2.74
CA THR A 137 -17.48 8.23 1.59
C THR A 137 -18.82 7.48 1.68
N ARG A 138 -19.06 6.70 2.74
CA ARG A 138 -20.29 5.91 2.89
C ARG A 138 -21.55 6.76 3.05
N ASP A 139 -21.40 7.95 3.57
CA ASP A 139 -22.49 8.91 3.75
C ASP A 139 -22.70 9.86 2.57
N GLY A 140 -21.91 9.70 1.52
CA GLY A 140 -21.88 10.53 0.32
C GLY A 140 -20.43 10.77 -0.14
N ALA A 141 -20.25 11.16 -1.39
CA ALA A 141 -18.95 11.51 -1.93
C ALA A 141 -18.26 12.56 -1.03
N LEU A 142 -16.96 12.37 -0.76
CA LEU A 142 -16.19 13.34 0.01
C LEU A 142 -15.75 14.47 -0.91
N ILE A 143 -16.19 15.68 -0.57
CA ILE A 143 -15.84 16.91 -1.30
C ILE A 143 -14.67 17.57 -0.56
N ILE A 144 -13.58 17.81 -1.29
CA ILE A 144 -12.40 18.49 -0.78
C ILE A 144 -12.11 19.70 -1.67
N LYS A 145 -12.23 20.90 -1.08
CA LYS A 145 -11.91 22.16 -1.77
C LYS A 145 -10.73 22.82 -1.10
N ILE A 146 -9.68 23.04 -1.87
CA ILE A 146 -8.46 23.72 -1.45
C ILE A 146 -8.38 25.02 -2.24
N PRO A 147 -8.28 26.18 -1.60
CA PRO A 147 -8.21 27.47 -2.29
C PRO A 147 -6.89 27.61 -3.05
N GLU A 148 -6.85 28.53 -4.02
CA GLU A 148 -5.61 28.95 -4.68
C GLU A 148 -4.60 29.44 -3.64
N GLY A 149 -3.35 28.95 -3.76
CA GLY A 149 -2.29 29.37 -2.85
C GLY A 149 -1.15 28.35 -2.73
N LEU A 150 -0.22 28.70 -1.84
CA LEU A 150 0.98 27.88 -1.61
C LEU A 150 0.66 26.72 -0.66
N SER A 151 0.15 25.66 -1.24
CA SER A 151 -0.09 24.40 -0.53
C SER A 151 0.54 23.22 -1.28
N VAL A 152 0.86 22.15 -0.57
CA VAL A 152 1.20 20.84 -1.09
C VAL A 152 0.48 19.79 -0.28
N GLY A 153 0.09 18.70 -0.92
CA GLY A 153 -0.61 17.65 -0.21
C GLY A 153 -0.93 16.46 -1.09
N MET A 154 -1.71 15.54 -0.52
CA MET A 154 -2.10 14.31 -1.18
C MET A 154 -3.44 13.80 -0.66
N ILE A 155 -4.09 12.98 -1.48
CA ILE A 155 -5.19 12.11 -1.07
C ILE A 155 -4.68 10.67 -1.16
N VAL A 156 -5.02 9.84 -0.19
CA VAL A 156 -4.55 8.45 -0.09
C VAL A 156 -5.70 7.57 0.40
N ASP A 157 -5.85 6.38 -0.15
CA ASP A 157 -6.79 5.39 0.34
C ASP A 157 -6.22 4.60 1.55
N MET A 158 -7.01 3.73 2.17
CA MET A 158 -6.54 2.95 3.32
C MET A 158 -5.53 1.85 2.96
N TRP A 159 -5.30 1.60 1.67
CA TRP A 159 -4.20 0.77 1.18
C TRP A 159 -2.93 1.57 0.87
N GLU A 160 -2.91 2.87 1.20
CA GLU A 160 -1.83 3.80 0.90
C GLU A 160 -1.63 4.04 -0.61
N GLN A 161 -2.67 3.86 -1.42
CA GLN A 161 -2.66 4.24 -2.83
C GLN A 161 -3.11 5.70 -2.96
N SER A 162 -2.26 6.53 -3.55
CA SER A 162 -2.59 7.93 -3.80
C SER A 162 -3.09 8.12 -5.23
N PRO A 163 -4.35 8.51 -5.44
CA PRO A 163 -4.86 8.85 -6.75
C PRO A 163 -4.32 10.18 -7.27
N THR A 164 -3.98 11.12 -6.38
CA THR A 164 -3.54 12.46 -6.76
C THR A 164 -2.73 13.15 -5.67
N ASP A 165 -1.78 13.97 -6.10
CA ASP A 165 -1.26 15.08 -5.31
C ASP A 165 -2.22 16.27 -5.40
N VAL A 166 -2.17 17.21 -4.45
CA VAL A 166 -2.94 18.45 -4.44
C VAL A 166 -2.03 19.66 -4.21
N GLY A 167 -2.54 20.85 -4.48
CA GLY A 167 -1.79 22.09 -4.39
C GLY A 167 -0.77 22.24 -5.53
N ILE A 168 0.41 22.80 -5.26
CA ILE A 168 1.41 23.13 -6.31
C ILE A 168 1.99 21.90 -7.05
N PHE A 169 1.91 20.72 -6.47
CA PHE A 169 2.32 19.46 -7.11
C PHE A 169 1.15 18.69 -7.73
N GLY A 170 -0.07 19.09 -7.43
CA GLY A 170 -1.28 18.53 -8.02
C GLY A 170 -1.49 18.96 -9.48
N PRO A 171 -2.48 18.39 -10.15
CA PRO A 171 -2.82 18.71 -11.54
C PRO A 171 -3.09 20.20 -11.79
N ASN A 172 -3.67 20.87 -10.81
CA ASN A 172 -4.07 22.30 -10.89
C ASN A 172 -2.95 23.27 -10.53
N ALA A 173 -1.74 22.76 -10.20
CA ALA A 173 -0.53 23.55 -9.97
C ALA A 173 -0.73 24.74 -9.00
N GLY A 174 -1.49 24.55 -7.93
CA GLY A 174 -1.75 25.54 -6.88
C GLY A 174 -2.83 26.57 -7.19
N LYS A 175 -3.55 26.44 -8.29
CA LYS A 175 -4.67 27.32 -8.65
C LYS A 175 -5.98 27.02 -7.92
N GLY A 176 -5.91 26.13 -6.92
CA GLY A 176 -7.03 25.62 -6.19
C GLY A 176 -7.46 24.23 -6.69
N ASP A 177 -7.92 23.39 -5.78
CA ASP A 177 -8.42 22.06 -6.10
C ASP A 177 -9.88 21.94 -5.66
N ASP A 178 -10.72 21.35 -6.50
CA ASP A 178 -12.11 21.00 -6.21
C ASP A 178 -12.31 19.53 -6.54
N LEU A 179 -12.28 18.67 -5.52
CA LEU A 179 -12.19 17.23 -5.67
C LEU A 179 -13.47 16.54 -5.20
N VAL A 180 -13.92 15.56 -5.97
CA VAL A 180 -14.97 14.60 -5.60
C VAL A 180 -14.30 13.24 -5.40
N ILE A 181 -14.27 12.77 -4.17
CA ILE A 181 -13.70 11.47 -3.82
C ILE A 181 -14.81 10.46 -3.60
N VAL A 182 -14.75 9.34 -4.30
CA VAL A 182 -15.78 8.31 -4.32
C VAL A 182 -15.17 6.98 -3.90
N GLY A 183 -15.71 6.37 -2.86
CA GLY A 183 -15.35 5.02 -2.43
C GLY A 183 -16.30 3.95 -3.01
N PRO A 184 -15.99 2.65 -2.78
CA PRO A 184 -16.77 1.54 -3.35
C PRO A 184 -18.23 1.49 -2.91
N ASN A 185 -18.56 1.97 -1.71
CA ASN A 185 -19.92 1.96 -1.17
C ASN A 185 -20.55 3.34 -1.06
N THR A 186 -20.02 4.33 -1.78
CA THR A 186 -20.65 5.65 -1.86
C THR A 186 -22.02 5.52 -2.53
N PRO A 187 -23.14 5.95 -1.88
CA PRO A 187 -24.46 5.87 -2.49
C PRO A 187 -24.51 6.65 -3.79
N SER A 188 -25.05 6.06 -4.84
CA SER A 188 -25.05 6.64 -6.18
C SER A 188 -25.83 7.97 -6.27
N ASP A 189 -26.85 8.15 -5.46
CA ASP A 189 -27.62 9.39 -5.33
C ASP A 189 -26.92 10.46 -4.48
N GLN A 190 -25.81 10.09 -3.84
CA GLN A 190 -24.94 10.97 -3.06
C GLN A 190 -23.60 11.25 -3.76
N ILE A 191 -23.53 11.04 -5.07
CA ILE A 191 -22.41 11.43 -5.92
C ILE A 191 -22.89 12.61 -6.77
N PRO A 192 -22.29 13.80 -6.67
CA PRO A 192 -22.68 14.94 -7.50
C PRO A 192 -22.32 14.69 -8.96
N GLU A 193 -23.11 15.25 -9.88
CA GLU A 193 -22.62 15.47 -11.23
C GLU A 193 -21.44 16.46 -11.16
N PRO A 194 -20.27 16.09 -11.72
CA PRO A 194 -19.10 16.96 -11.64
C PRO A 194 -19.36 18.29 -12.34
N ALA A 195 -19.03 19.38 -11.66
CA ALA A 195 -19.03 20.70 -12.26
C ALA A 195 -17.81 20.89 -13.17
N ASP A 196 -17.84 21.90 -14.06
CA ASP A 196 -16.66 22.24 -14.87
C ASP A 196 -15.45 22.55 -13.97
N GLY A 197 -14.33 21.86 -14.26
CA GLY A 197 -13.10 21.98 -13.48
C GLY A 197 -13.07 21.18 -12.17
N GLN A 198 -14.05 20.34 -11.92
CA GLN A 198 -14.07 19.46 -10.74
C GLN A 198 -13.47 18.09 -11.08
N ASP A 199 -12.47 17.66 -10.30
CA ASP A 199 -11.79 16.39 -10.49
C ASP A 199 -12.46 15.28 -9.67
N VAL A 200 -12.75 14.13 -10.32
CA VAL A 200 -13.37 12.96 -9.67
C VAL A 200 -12.36 11.83 -9.54
N TYR A 201 -12.14 11.38 -8.31
CA TYR A 201 -11.24 10.27 -7.98
C TYR A 201 -11.99 9.12 -7.31
N LYS A 202 -11.77 7.91 -7.82
CA LYS A 202 -12.30 6.68 -7.21
C LYS A 202 -11.22 6.01 -6.40
N LEU A 203 -11.57 5.64 -5.17
CA LEU A 203 -10.70 4.90 -4.25
C LEU A 203 -11.10 3.41 -4.21
N ASP A 204 -10.17 2.58 -3.76
CA ASP A 204 -10.43 1.16 -3.45
C ASP A 204 -11.02 0.97 -2.04
N THR A 205 -11.06 2.01 -1.22
CA THR A 205 -11.60 2.01 0.15
C THR A 205 -12.65 3.10 0.34
N ASP A 206 -13.53 2.92 1.33
CA ASP A 206 -14.52 3.95 1.68
C ASP A 206 -13.93 5.07 2.52
N GLN A 207 -12.87 4.76 3.26
CA GLN A 207 -12.12 5.76 3.99
C GLN A 207 -10.99 6.31 3.13
N ALA A 208 -10.72 7.61 3.29
CA ALA A 208 -9.63 8.33 2.65
C ALA A 208 -8.82 9.09 3.69
N TYR A 209 -7.52 9.14 3.50
CA TYR A 209 -6.63 10.05 4.22
C TYR A 209 -6.30 11.24 3.33
N TYR A 210 -6.29 12.42 3.89
CA TYR A 210 -5.82 13.64 3.23
C TYR A 210 -4.79 14.36 4.09
N LEU A 211 -3.76 14.86 3.44
CA LEU A 211 -2.70 15.63 4.05
C LEU A 211 -2.49 16.92 3.25
N LEU A 212 -2.40 18.01 3.97
CA LEU A 212 -2.08 19.33 3.42
C LEU A 212 -0.90 19.92 4.21
N ARG A 213 0.04 20.50 3.50
CA ARG A 213 1.10 21.36 4.05
C ARG A 213 0.89 22.74 3.48
N MET A 214 0.71 23.71 4.34
CA MET A 214 0.58 25.10 3.95
C MET A 214 1.93 25.80 4.08
N LEU A 215 2.30 26.54 3.05
CA LEU A 215 3.57 27.22 2.95
C LEU A 215 3.33 28.74 3.10
N GLY A 216 4.24 29.41 3.80
CA GLY A 216 4.14 30.85 4.07
C GLY A 216 4.28 31.18 5.54
N THR A 217 3.97 32.41 5.89
CA THR A 217 3.92 32.89 7.28
C THR A 217 2.69 32.29 8.01
N ASP A 218 2.71 32.29 9.32
CA ASP A 218 1.57 31.79 10.13
C ASP A 218 0.24 32.50 9.77
N GLU A 219 0.29 33.82 9.48
CA GLU A 219 -0.89 34.57 9.07
C GLU A 219 -1.43 34.13 7.70
N GLU A 220 -0.56 33.90 6.74
CA GLU A 220 -0.92 33.39 5.41
C GLU A 220 -1.52 31.98 5.51
N VAL A 221 -0.90 31.12 6.32
CA VAL A 221 -1.36 29.77 6.58
C VAL A 221 -2.75 29.76 7.23
N GLU A 222 -2.96 30.59 8.28
CA GLU A 222 -4.26 30.72 8.92
C GLU A 222 -5.36 31.21 7.95
N LYS A 223 -5.04 32.17 7.09
CA LYS A 223 -5.96 32.64 6.05
C LYS A 223 -6.32 31.57 5.05
N LEU A 224 -5.33 30.78 4.63
CA LEU A 224 -5.51 29.74 3.62
C LEU A 224 -6.32 28.56 4.18
N ILE A 225 -5.94 28.04 5.36
CA ILE A 225 -6.57 26.84 5.92
C ILE A 225 -8.05 27.06 6.29
N ARG A 226 -8.44 28.27 6.70
CA ARG A 226 -9.84 28.59 6.99
C ARG A 226 -10.75 28.54 5.76
N GLN A 227 -10.20 28.54 4.56
CA GLN A 227 -10.94 28.44 3.29
C GLN A 227 -11.06 26.99 2.80
N VAL A 228 -10.28 26.07 3.37
CA VAL A 228 -10.38 24.64 3.03
C VAL A 228 -11.74 24.11 3.46
N GLN A 229 -12.39 23.37 2.56
CA GLN A 229 -13.68 22.75 2.83
C GLN A 229 -13.57 21.24 2.63
N ILE A 230 -13.98 20.48 3.64
CA ILE A 230 -14.02 19.02 3.62
C ILE A 230 -15.38 18.59 4.19
N TYR A 231 -16.20 17.95 3.37
CA TYR A 231 -17.54 17.54 3.79
C TYR A 231 -18.08 16.43 2.86
N ASN A 232 -19.03 15.65 3.33
CA ASN A 232 -19.78 14.75 2.45
C ASN A 232 -20.81 15.52 1.62
N TYR A 233 -20.99 15.11 0.36
CA TYR A 233 -22.00 15.66 -0.51
C TYR A 233 -23.38 15.62 0.16
N GLY A 234 -24.15 16.68 0.01
CA GLY A 234 -25.44 16.83 0.70
C GLY A 234 -25.37 17.23 2.21
N LYS A 235 -24.20 17.15 2.83
CA LYS A 235 -24.00 17.47 4.25
C LYS A 235 -22.96 18.58 4.48
N LYS A 236 -23.04 19.65 3.69
CA LYS A 236 -22.05 20.76 3.78
C LYS A 236 -22.07 21.40 5.17
N MET A 237 -20.95 21.29 5.87
CA MET A 237 -20.68 21.90 7.15
C MET A 237 -19.34 22.63 7.11
N PRO A 238 -19.10 23.63 7.98
CA PRO A 238 -17.76 24.20 8.15
C PRO A 238 -16.77 23.11 8.53
N THR A 239 -15.59 23.11 7.88
CA THR A 239 -14.52 22.17 8.22
C THR A 239 -14.04 22.41 9.64
N LYS A 240 -14.13 21.39 10.49
CA LYS A 240 -13.63 21.44 11.85
C LYS A 240 -12.11 21.31 11.85
N ILE A 241 -11.42 22.21 12.52
CA ILE A 241 -9.97 22.16 12.71
C ILE A 241 -9.71 21.93 14.19
N LEU A 242 -9.00 20.84 14.50
CA LEU A 242 -8.58 20.51 15.86
C LEU A 242 -7.08 20.78 16.00
N ASP A 243 -6.73 21.45 17.08
CA ASP A 243 -5.33 21.61 17.47
C ASP A 243 -4.74 20.25 17.90
N ALA A 244 -3.60 19.89 17.34
CA ALA A 244 -2.94 18.61 17.65
C ALA A 244 -2.51 18.52 19.12
N GLN A 245 -2.20 19.66 19.75
CA GLN A 245 -1.71 19.73 21.13
C GLN A 245 -0.53 18.77 21.39
N ASP A 246 -0.16 18.57 22.63
CA ASP A 246 0.93 17.67 23.07
C ASP A 246 0.46 16.22 23.26
N LYS A 247 -0.52 15.75 22.49
CA LYS A 247 -1.02 14.38 22.59
C LYS A 247 -0.15 13.42 21.78
N TYR A 248 0.11 12.26 22.33
CA TYR A 248 0.84 11.20 21.64
C TYR A 248 -0.12 10.30 20.86
N VAL A 249 0.13 10.16 19.57
CA VAL A 249 -0.57 9.24 18.69
C VAL A 249 0.43 8.22 18.15
N ALA A 250 0.31 6.97 18.57
CA ALA A 250 1.15 5.90 18.08
C ALA A 250 0.73 5.46 16.66
N ASN A 251 1.69 5.40 15.76
CA ASN A 251 1.49 4.88 14.40
C ASN A 251 2.34 3.65 14.09
N TYR A 252 3.04 3.11 15.08
CA TYR A 252 3.79 1.88 14.89
C TYR A 252 2.84 0.70 14.65
N GLN A 253 3.30 -0.26 13.88
CA GLN A 253 2.55 -1.49 13.64
C GLN A 253 2.31 -2.23 14.96
N PRO A 254 1.08 -2.62 15.27
CA PRO A 254 0.80 -3.48 16.41
C PRO A 254 1.54 -4.82 16.26
N ARG A 255 1.87 -5.45 17.38
CA ARG A 255 2.56 -6.74 17.38
C ARG A 255 1.68 -7.87 17.90
N GLY A 256 2.04 -9.11 17.53
CA GLY A 256 1.34 -10.30 17.97
C GLY A 256 -0.13 -10.26 17.61
N LEU A 257 -0.99 -10.65 18.54
CA LEU A 257 -2.43 -10.73 18.28
C LEU A 257 -3.09 -9.37 18.03
N ALA A 258 -2.51 -8.28 18.55
CA ALA A 258 -3.03 -6.92 18.32
C ALA A 258 -2.96 -6.51 16.84
N TYR A 259 -1.97 -6.99 16.08
CA TYR A 259 -1.89 -6.79 14.63
C TYR A 259 -3.11 -7.39 13.92
N TRP A 260 -3.45 -8.62 14.25
CA TRP A 260 -4.56 -9.34 13.63
C TRP A 260 -5.93 -8.78 14.02
N LYS A 261 -6.07 -8.31 15.26
CA LYS A 261 -7.27 -7.55 15.67
C LYS A 261 -7.44 -6.28 14.86
N MET A 262 -6.36 -5.55 14.62
CA MET A 262 -6.39 -4.34 13.80
C MET A 262 -6.69 -4.67 12.34
N LEU A 263 -6.10 -5.73 11.78
CA LEU A 263 -6.42 -6.20 10.44
C LEU A 263 -7.89 -6.62 10.32
N HIS A 264 -8.41 -7.33 11.32
CA HIS A 264 -9.82 -7.71 11.36
C HIS A 264 -10.74 -6.48 11.38
N LEU A 265 -10.43 -5.46 12.18
CA LEU A 265 -11.14 -4.17 12.17
C LEU A 265 -11.13 -3.55 10.78
N ALA A 266 -9.95 -3.49 10.18
CA ALA A 266 -9.73 -2.89 8.85
C ALA A 266 -10.56 -3.58 7.75
N ILE A 267 -10.49 -4.92 7.64
CA ILE A 267 -11.25 -5.66 6.61
C ILE A 267 -12.75 -5.61 6.83
N ASN A 268 -13.22 -5.40 8.08
CA ASN A 268 -14.65 -5.17 8.35
C ASN A 268 -15.11 -3.79 7.90
N ASN A 269 -14.23 -2.80 8.00
CA ASN A 269 -14.53 -1.43 7.60
C ASN A 269 -14.41 -1.21 6.09
N GLU A 270 -13.61 -2.00 5.36
CA GLU A 270 -13.33 -1.73 3.96
C GLU A 270 -13.86 -2.80 3.01
N THR A 271 -14.05 -2.44 1.75
CA THR A 271 -14.51 -3.35 0.70
C THR A 271 -13.39 -4.32 0.30
N VAL A 272 -13.74 -5.60 0.16
CA VAL A 272 -12.82 -6.61 -0.37
C VAL A 272 -12.64 -6.40 -1.87
N GLN A 273 -11.40 -6.17 -2.28
CA GLN A 273 -11.05 -6.03 -3.68
C GLN A 273 -10.89 -7.41 -4.36
N GLU A 274 -11.16 -7.51 -5.65
CA GLU A 274 -11.05 -8.78 -6.39
C GLU A 274 -9.63 -9.37 -6.30
N ARG A 275 -8.59 -8.52 -6.35
CA ARG A 275 -7.19 -8.91 -6.19
C ARG A 275 -6.87 -9.55 -4.83
N ASP A 276 -7.70 -9.31 -3.81
CA ASP A 276 -7.43 -9.68 -2.42
C ASP A 276 -8.20 -10.94 -1.97
N ARG A 277 -9.04 -11.53 -2.83
CA ARG A 277 -9.92 -12.68 -2.48
C ARG A 277 -9.14 -13.91 -2.00
N LEU A 278 -7.96 -14.18 -2.56
CA LEU A 278 -7.10 -15.27 -2.09
C LEU A 278 -6.65 -15.05 -0.65
N PHE A 279 -6.23 -13.84 -0.31
CA PHE A 279 -5.81 -13.48 1.04
C PHE A 279 -6.97 -13.56 2.04
N MET A 280 -8.17 -13.17 1.62
CA MET A 280 -9.38 -13.33 2.43
C MET A 280 -9.68 -14.82 2.74
N TYR A 281 -9.44 -15.73 1.79
CA TYR A 281 -9.55 -17.16 2.05
C TYR A 281 -8.49 -17.65 3.05
N TRP A 282 -7.24 -17.19 2.93
CA TRP A 282 -6.19 -17.54 3.89
C TRP A 282 -6.50 -17.01 5.29
N LEU A 283 -7.01 -15.79 5.41
CA LEU A 283 -7.48 -15.25 6.69
C LEU A 283 -8.54 -16.15 7.32
N LYS A 284 -9.51 -16.60 6.52
CA LYS A 284 -10.56 -17.51 6.99
C LYS A 284 -9.98 -18.81 7.55
N THR A 285 -8.96 -19.40 6.95
CA THR A 285 -8.30 -20.61 7.48
C THR A 285 -7.64 -20.36 8.84
N LEU A 286 -7.28 -19.12 9.14
CA LEU A 286 -6.69 -18.70 10.40
C LEU A 286 -7.73 -18.17 11.43
N GLY A 287 -9.02 -18.33 11.16
CA GLY A 287 -10.09 -17.89 12.06
C GLY A 287 -10.39 -16.39 11.99
N ILE A 288 -9.99 -15.71 10.92
CA ILE A 288 -10.26 -14.29 10.68
C ILE A 288 -11.19 -14.16 9.47
N GLU A 289 -12.44 -13.79 9.70
CA GLU A 289 -13.45 -13.68 8.63
C GLU A 289 -14.19 -12.35 8.73
N LYS A 290 -14.31 -11.64 7.58
CA LYS A 290 -15.11 -10.41 7.50
C LYS A 290 -16.58 -10.68 7.88
N GLY A 291 -17.14 -9.82 8.72
CA GLY A 291 -18.51 -9.93 9.19
C GLY A 291 -18.74 -10.97 10.32
N LYS A 292 -17.66 -11.58 10.83
CA LYS A 292 -17.70 -12.49 11.97
C LYS A 292 -16.92 -11.93 13.15
N PRO A 293 -17.20 -12.36 14.38
CA PRO A 293 -16.38 -12.02 15.55
C PRO A 293 -14.92 -12.49 15.39
N PHE A 294 -13.98 -11.80 16.03
CA PHE A 294 -12.58 -12.20 16.09
C PHE A 294 -12.39 -13.19 17.26
N GLU A 295 -12.54 -14.47 16.98
CA GLU A 295 -12.51 -15.54 17.98
C GLU A 295 -11.62 -16.70 17.50
N PRO A 296 -10.31 -16.47 17.27
CA PRO A 296 -9.40 -17.54 16.85
C PRO A 296 -9.27 -18.58 17.98
N THR A 297 -9.19 -19.85 17.61
CA THR A 297 -8.90 -20.95 18.55
C THR A 297 -7.51 -20.76 19.19
N GLU A 298 -7.22 -21.51 20.26
CA GLU A 298 -5.90 -21.45 20.89
C GLU A 298 -4.76 -21.80 19.90
N ARG A 299 -4.96 -22.81 19.05
CA ARG A 299 -4.04 -23.17 17.97
C ARG A 299 -3.82 -22.00 17.01
N GLN A 300 -4.90 -21.42 16.48
CA GLN A 300 -4.83 -20.29 15.56
C GLN A 300 -4.18 -19.06 16.21
N THR A 301 -4.46 -18.79 17.48
CA THR A 301 -3.84 -17.69 18.23
C THR A 301 -2.31 -17.82 18.27
N LYS A 302 -1.79 -19.02 18.55
CA LYS A 302 -0.35 -19.29 18.56
C LYS A 302 0.26 -19.03 17.17
N ILE A 303 -0.36 -19.55 16.12
CA ILE A 303 0.09 -19.39 14.73
C ILE A 303 0.07 -17.91 14.32
N LEU A 304 -0.99 -17.19 14.65
CA LEU A 304 -1.12 -15.76 14.33
C LEU A 304 0.00 -14.94 15.02
N ILE A 305 0.27 -15.19 16.30
CA ILE A 305 1.34 -14.50 17.03
C ILE A 305 2.71 -14.75 16.37
N GLU A 306 3.04 -16.01 16.07
CA GLU A 306 4.31 -16.36 15.43
C GLU A 306 4.37 -15.85 13.99
N GLY A 307 3.28 -15.95 13.22
CA GLY A 307 3.19 -15.42 11.87
C GLY A 307 3.42 -13.91 11.82
N ALA A 308 2.93 -13.15 12.80
CA ALA A 308 3.20 -11.72 12.90
C ALA A 308 4.69 -11.43 13.16
N LYS A 309 5.38 -12.22 14.00
CA LYS A 309 6.82 -12.06 14.22
C LYS A 309 7.63 -12.31 12.96
N VAL A 310 7.35 -13.43 12.29
CA VAL A 310 8.03 -13.79 11.03
C VAL A 310 7.72 -12.76 9.95
N GLY A 311 6.47 -12.33 9.82
CA GLY A 311 6.04 -11.31 8.86
C GLY A 311 6.72 -9.96 9.10
N GLU A 312 6.89 -9.52 10.36
CA GLU A 312 7.64 -8.31 10.70
C GLU A 312 9.12 -8.43 10.28
N LEU A 313 9.74 -9.59 10.52
CA LEU A 313 11.12 -9.84 10.08
C LEU A 313 11.24 -9.84 8.56
N MET A 314 10.30 -10.46 7.84
CA MET A 314 10.25 -10.44 6.38
C MET A 314 10.13 -9.00 5.86
N ALA A 315 9.20 -8.20 6.39
CA ALA A 315 9.01 -6.82 5.98
C ALA A 315 10.27 -5.98 6.18
N LYS A 316 10.90 -6.08 7.35
CA LYS A 316 12.17 -5.38 7.64
C LYS A 316 13.31 -5.84 6.74
N THR A 317 13.36 -7.14 6.42
CA THR A 317 14.36 -7.69 5.48
C THR A 317 14.16 -7.12 4.09
N LEU A 318 12.93 -7.09 3.58
CA LEU A 318 12.60 -6.51 2.29
C LEU A 318 13.02 -5.04 2.21
N VAL A 319 12.76 -4.27 3.28
CA VAL A 319 13.05 -2.82 3.31
C VAL A 319 14.53 -2.54 3.49
N PHE A 320 15.19 -3.20 4.45
CA PHE A 320 16.54 -2.81 4.88
C PHE A 320 17.67 -3.68 4.35
N ASN A 321 17.37 -4.82 3.70
CA ASN A 321 18.35 -5.75 3.15
C ASN A 321 18.24 -6.00 1.62
N GLU A 322 17.46 -5.20 0.91
CA GLU A 322 17.65 -4.88 -0.50
C GLU A 322 17.32 -5.88 -1.59
N ARG A 323 16.38 -6.73 -1.36
CA ARG A 323 15.81 -7.53 -2.46
C ARG A 323 14.66 -6.83 -3.19
N LEU A 324 14.25 -5.64 -2.70
CA LEU A 324 13.20 -4.88 -3.38
C LEU A 324 13.70 -4.38 -4.74
N GLU A 325 13.02 -4.78 -5.80
CA GLU A 325 13.29 -4.32 -7.14
C GLU A 325 13.12 -2.79 -7.23
N GLY A 326 13.95 -2.16 -8.04
CA GLY A 326 13.83 -0.74 -8.34
C GLY A 326 14.44 0.21 -7.32
N VAL A 327 15.15 -0.25 -6.29
CA VAL A 327 15.88 0.65 -5.39
C VAL A 327 17.15 1.15 -6.05
N LEU A 328 17.24 2.47 -6.26
CA LEU A 328 18.49 3.09 -6.73
C LEU A 328 19.47 3.24 -5.58
N ARG A 329 20.73 2.86 -5.84
CA ARG A 329 21.83 2.93 -4.89
C ARG A 329 23.07 3.56 -5.49
N GLN A 330 23.73 4.35 -4.65
CA GLN A 330 25.06 4.87 -4.95
C GLN A 330 25.81 5.06 -3.62
N ASN A 331 26.99 4.48 -3.48
CA ASN A 331 27.85 4.64 -2.29
C ASN A 331 27.13 4.32 -0.96
N ASN A 332 26.34 3.26 -0.91
CA ASN A 332 25.48 2.86 0.23
C ASN A 332 24.36 3.85 0.58
N TRP A 333 24.19 4.92 -0.20
CA TRP A 333 22.96 5.72 -0.17
C TRP A 333 21.92 5.09 -1.07
N ARG A 334 20.68 5.16 -0.68
CA ARG A 334 19.55 4.67 -1.47
C ARG A 334 18.47 5.72 -1.59
N MET A 335 17.74 5.68 -2.68
CA MET A 335 16.49 6.44 -2.80
C MET A 335 15.46 5.86 -1.83
N ILE A 336 15.03 6.68 -0.87
CA ILE A 336 13.88 6.38 -0.04
C ILE A 336 12.62 6.70 -0.84
N LEU A 337 11.63 5.83 -0.81
CA LEU A 337 10.38 5.95 -1.59
C LEU A 337 10.55 5.97 -3.12
N GLY A 338 11.78 5.95 -3.60
CA GLY A 338 12.09 5.93 -5.03
C GLY A 338 12.25 4.52 -5.58
N GLY A 339 11.86 4.33 -6.83
CA GLY A 339 12.16 3.16 -7.64
C GLY A 339 13.30 3.42 -8.62
N LYS A 340 13.37 2.63 -9.69
CA LYS A 340 14.16 2.96 -10.89
C LYS A 340 13.76 4.36 -11.34
N ARG A 341 14.72 5.09 -11.90
CA ARG A 341 14.51 6.48 -12.35
C ARG A 341 13.23 6.59 -13.19
N GLY A 342 12.22 7.28 -12.67
CA GLY A 342 10.93 7.50 -13.31
C GLY A 342 9.78 6.58 -12.88
N ASP A 343 10.03 5.47 -12.16
CA ASP A 343 8.97 4.52 -11.83
C ASP A 343 8.32 4.76 -10.45
N GLY A 344 9.04 5.35 -9.50
CA GLY A 344 8.57 5.55 -8.12
C GLY A 344 8.22 4.25 -7.40
N ILE A 345 7.84 4.35 -6.13
CA ILE A 345 7.19 3.24 -5.44
C ILE A 345 5.71 3.25 -5.80
N LYS A 346 5.23 2.13 -6.29
CA LYS A 346 3.80 1.89 -6.47
C LYS A 346 3.37 0.84 -5.46
N PHE A 347 2.18 1.00 -4.90
CA PHE A 347 1.56 0.05 -4.00
C PHE A 347 1.57 -1.38 -4.56
N THR A 348 1.26 -1.54 -5.82
CA THR A 348 1.43 -2.77 -6.57
C THR A 348 2.17 -2.44 -7.85
N GLN A 349 3.33 -3.06 -8.06
CA GLN A 349 4.05 -2.97 -9.34
C GLN A 349 3.51 -4.05 -10.26
N ARG A 350 2.71 -3.65 -11.23
CA ARG A 350 2.08 -4.57 -12.18
C ARG A 350 2.97 -4.79 -13.39
N THR A 351 3.24 -6.05 -13.68
CA THR A 351 3.86 -6.49 -14.94
C THR A 351 2.80 -7.06 -15.89
N LYS A 352 3.22 -7.51 -17.07
CA LYS A 352 2.32 -8.22 -17.99
C LYS A 352 1.79 -9.54 -17.40
N TYR A 353 2.55 -10.18 -16.52
CA TYR A 353 2.31 -11.55 -16.08
C TYR A 353 2.02 -11.69 -14.59
N TYR A 354 2.43 -10.73 -13.75
CA TYR A 354 2.28 -10.80 -12.30
C TYR A 354 2.31 -9.42 -11.65
N ASP A 355 1.83 -9.36 -10.44
CA ASP A 355 1.90 -8.21 -9.56
C ASP A 355 2.99 -8.43 -8.50
N ILE A 356 3.89 -7.46 -8.32
CA ILE A 356 4.92 -7.46 -7.29
C ILE A 356 4.34 -6.74 -6.08
N PHE A 357 4.14 -7.43 -4.96
CA PHE A 357 3.54 -6.84 -3.76
C PHE A 357 4.53 -6.56 -2.62
N ASP A 358 5.77 -7.05 -2.71
CA ASP A 358 6.81 -6.78 -1.71
C ASP A 358 7.03 -5.30 -1.40
N PRO A 359 6.87 -4.35 -2.34
CA PRO A 359 6.93 -2.91 -2.05
C PRO A 359 5.97 -2.43 -0.98
N ARG A 360 4.89 -3.16 -0.69
CA ARG A 360 3.97 -2.85 0.41
C ARG A 360 4.67 -2.74 1.77
N ALA A 361 5.75 -3.49 1.97
CA ALA A 361 6.54 -3.39 3.19
C ALA A 361 7.15 -2.00 3.41
N ARG A 362 7.43 -1.24 2.34
CA ARG A 362 7.99 0.12 2.42
C ARG A 362 7.02 1.13 2.99
N TYR A 363 5.73 0.98 2.67
CA TYR A 363 4.69 1.94 3.08
C TYR A 363 4.55 2.09 4.58
N THR A 364 5.00 1.12 5.34
CA THR A 364 4.97 1.19 6.80
C THR A 364 6.33 1.39 7.42
N TYR A 365 7.35 0.66 6.95
CA TYR A 365 8.68 0.69 7.57
C TYR A 365 9.62 1.73 6.98
N GLU A 366 9.33 2.25 5.81
CA GLU A 366 10.11 3.30 5.18
C GLU A 366 9.38 4.65 5.19
N ALA A 367 8.10 4.65 4.87
CA ALA A 367 7.22 5.80 4.96
C ALA A 367 5.75 5.36 5.07
N ILE A 368 4.92 6.23 5.62
CA ILE A 368 3.46 6.10 5.61
C ILE A 368 2.88 7.30 4.85
N ALA A 369 1.82 7.06 4.08
CA ALA A 369 1.16 8.05 3.22
C ALA A 369 2.13 8.68 2.19
N THR A 370 2.30 8.03 1.07
CA THR A 370 3.12 8.48 -0.05
C THR A 370 2.28 8.87 -1.25
N SER A 371 2.81 9.78 -2.06
CA SER A 371 2.15 10.28 -3.26
C SER A 371 3.07 10.25 -4.50
N PRO A 372 2.55 10.41 -5.71
CA PRO A 372 3.34 10.49 -6.92
C PRO A 372 4.46 11.52 -6.85
N ALA A 373 4.22 12.72 -6.30
CA ALA A 373 5.24 13.76 -6.16
C ALA A 373 6.41 13.34 -5.26
N MET A 374 6.17 12.49 -4.26
CA MET A 374 7.20 11.97 -3.37
C MET A 374 7.99 10.81 -3.99
N THR A 375 7.33 9.97 -4.80
CA THR A 375 7.90 8.71 -5.30
C THR A 375 8.51 8.82 -6.69
N VAL A 376 8.15 9.86 -7.46
CA VAL A 376 8.66 10.12 -8.81
C VAL A 376 9.29 11.53 -8.87
N PRO A 377 10.50 11.73 -8.32
CA PRO A 377 11.11 13.03 -8.28
C PRO A 377 11.41 13.53 -9.71
N LYS A 378 10.85 14.68 -10.07
CA LYS A 378 11.15 15.37 -11.31
C LYS A 378 12.24 16.40 -11.05
N PRO A 379 13.35 16.43 -11.82
CA PRO A 379 14.39 17.43 -11.66
C PRO A 379 13.82 18.86 -11.68
N GLY A 380 14.18 19.67 -10.68
CA GLY A 380 13.74 21.06 -10.55
C GLY A 380 12.34 21.29 -9.98
N THR A 381 11.59 20.24 -9.64
CA THR A 381 10.19 20.39 -9.20
C THR A 381 9.84 19.75 -7.86
N ALA A 382 10.63 18.80 -7.37
CA ALA A 382 10.24 18.01 -6.21
C ALA A 382 11.42 17.72 -5.27
N GLN A 383 11.08 17.22 -4.10
CA GLN A 383 12.02 16.67 -3.14
C GLN A 383 12.43 15.26 -3.56
N ALA A 384 13.71 14.92 -3.31
CA ALA A 384 14.17 13.55 -3.38
C ALA A 384 14.62 13.12 -1.99
N TYR A 385 14.19 11.93 -1.58
CA TYR A 385 14.58 11.36 -0.30
C TYR A 385 15.70 10.35 -0.53
N ILE A 386 16.86 10.62 0.04
CA ILE A 386 17.97 9.68 0.08
C ILE A 386 18.24 9.28 1.53
N GLY A 387 18.51 8.02 1.76
CA GLY A 387 18.74 7.49 3.10
C GLY A 387 19.91 6.53 3.16
N LYS A 388 20.50 6.48 4.34
CA LYS A 388 21.56 5.54 4.68
C LYS A 388 21.31 5.03 6.10
N PHE A 389 21.47 3.73 6.30
CA PHE A 389 21.23 3.09 7.61
C PHE A 389 22.51 2.55 8.26
N GLU A 390 23.64 2.75 7.61
CA GLU A 390 24.95 2.27 8.00
C GLU A 390 25.98 3.39 7.89
N ASP A 391 26.97 3.37 8.78
CA ASP A 391 28.12 4.25 8.69
C ASP A 391 29.08 3.83 7.55
N GLU A 392 30.21 4.52 7.39
CA GLU A 392 31.20 4.20 6.37
C GLU A 392 31.87 2.82 6.58
N LYS A 393 31.82 2.29 7.80
CA LYS A 393 32.40 0.99 8.16
C LYS A 393 31.38 -0.15 8.05
N GLY A 394 30.13 0.14 7.62
CA GLY A 394 29.05 -0.83 7.54
C GLY A 394 28.35 -1.12 8.87
N GLY A 395 28.66 -0.35 9.92
CA GLY A 395 27.97 -0.45 11.21
C GLY A 395 26.59 0.23 11.16
N ARG A 396 25.56 -0.38 11.74
CA ARG A 396 24.24 0.22 11.85
C ARG A 396 24.29 1.53 12.63
N LEU A 397 23.61 2.57 12.14
CA LEU A 397 23.49 3.85 12.83
C LEU A 397 22.77 3.65 14.17
N GLN A 398 23.31 4.25 15.23
CA GLN A 398 22.79 4.19 16.58
C GLN A 398 22.45 5.58 17.09
N GLY A 399 21.25 5.76 17.65
CA GLY A 399 20.74 7.06 18.09
C GLY A 399 21.55 7.75 19.19
N GLY A 400 22.44 7.03 19.89
CA GLY A 400 23.35 7.60 20.88
C GLY A 400 24.65 8.19 20.32
N ASN A 401 24.90 8.04 19.01
CA ASN A 401 26.12 8.51 18.36
C ASN A 401 25.87 9.77 17.55
N ASN A 402 26.91 10.59 17.39
CA ASN A 402 26.92 11.72 16.47
C ASN A 402 27.48 11.30 15.12
N TYR A 403 26.83 11.71 14.05
CA TYR A 403 27.25 11.42 12.66
C TYR A 403 27.41 12.71 11.87
N VAL A 404 28.35 12.72 10.96
CA VAL A 404 28.58 13.85 10.04
C VAL A 404 28.25 13.42 8.62
N ILE A 405 27.38 14.18 7.95
CA ILE A 405 27.08 14.03 6.53
C ILE A 405 27.88 15.09 5.79
N ARG A 406 28.69 14.68 4.79
CA ARG A 406 29.35 15.61 3.86
C ARG A 406 28.61 15.56 2.54
N ILE A 407 28.23 16.72 2.05
CA ILE A 407 27.58 16.93 0.73
C ILE A 407 28.55 17.77 -0.07
N GLU A 408 29.05 17.23 -1.18
CA GLU A 408 29.95 17.90 -2.12
C GLU A 408 29.21 18.29 -3.37
#